data_fec00770ac8ee566c1890545443ce2db
#
_entry.id   fec00770ac8ee566c1890545443ce2db
#
_cell.length_a   1.000
_cell.length_b   1.000
_cell.length_c   1.000
_cell.angle_alpha   90.00
_cell.angle_beta   90.00
_cell.angle_gamma   90.00
#
_symmetry.space_group_name_H-M   'P 1'
#
loop_
_entity.id
_entity.type
_entity.pdbx_description
1 polymer ?
#
loop_
_entity_poly.entity_id
_entity_poly.type
_entity_poly.pdbx_seq_one_letter_code
_entity_poly.pdbx_strand_id
1 'polypeptide(L)'
;MQLNVTTDYAIRTVLYLGQCKKIASATEISNEMGIPRGYLEKVLSKLKKAEYISADLGARGGYRLNKTLKDITLGDVIRLMESTTKINRCLEDDAYCSRKAVDFCAVRRYYAKVQEKLETQFSVSYTHLRAHE
;
A
#
# COMPACT_ATOMS: atom_id res chain seq x y z
N MET A 1 -5.15 -0.52 15.45
CA MET A 1 -4.56 -0.86 14.15
C MET A 1 -4.70 0.31 13.20
N GLN A 2 -3.64 0.69 12.55
CA GLN A 2 -3.62 1.88 11.71
C GLN A 2 -2.54 1.71 10.65
N LEU A 3 -2.82 2.10 9.41
CA LEU A 3 -1.81 2.12 8.36
C LEU A 3 -0.75 3.18 8.68
N ASN A 4 0.50 2.87 8.38
CA ASN A 4 1.58 3.84 8.48
C ASN A 4 1.34 4.99 7.51
N VAL A 5 1.72 6.21 7.87
CA VAL A 5 1.54 7.38 7.01
C VAL A 5 2.26 7.20 5.66
N THR A 6 3.39 6.53 5.66
CA THR A 6 4.13 6.24 4.43
C THR A 6 3.34 5.34 3.49
N THR A 7 2.59 4.38 4.05
CA THR A 7 1.71 3.51 3.28
C THR A 7 0.58 4.32 2.63
N ASP A 8 -0.05 5.23 3.37
CA ASP A 8 -1.08 6.11 2.83
C ASP A 8 -0.53 6.95 1.68
N TYR A 9 0.66 7.50 1.84
CA TYR A 9 1.31 8.28 0.79
C TYR A 9 1.63 7.43 -0.46
N ALA A 10 2.03 6.17 -0.26
CA ALA A 10 2.27 5.26 -1.38
C ALA A 10 0.98 4.97 -2.16
N ILE A 11 -0.12 4.76 -1.45
CA ILE A 11 -1.44 4.54 -2.06
C ILE A 11 -1.83 5.76 -2.91
N ARG A 12 -1.69 6.97 -2.36
CA ARG A 12 -1.99 8.22 -3.08
C ARG A 12 -1.10 8.40 -4.32
N THR A 13 0.17 8.07 -4.20
CA THR A 13 1.14 8.21 -5.30
C THR A 13 0.77 7.30 -6.47
N VAL A 14 0.45 6.04 -6.20
CA VAL A 14 0.04 5.09 -7.24
C VAL A 14 -1.25 5.57 -7.91
N LEU A 15 -2.22 6.03 -7.12
CA LEU A 15 -3.47 6.55 -7.67
C LEU A 15 -3.23 7.74 -8.60
N TYR A 16 -2.42 8.70 -8.17
CA TYR A 16 -2.12 9.88 -8.96
C TYR A 16 -1.44 9.52 -10.28
N LEU A 17 -0.40 8.69 -10.23
CA LEU A 17 0.34 8.29 -11.42
C LEU A 17 -0.53 7.51 -12.41
N GLY A 18 -1.44 6.69 -11.89
CA GLY A 18 -2.38 5.96 -12.74
C GLY A 18 -3.44 6.84 -13.38
N GLN A 19 -3.88 7.87 -12.67
CA GLN A 19 -4.89 8.81 -13.17
C GLN A 19 -4.33 9.77 -14.22
N CYS A 20 -3.12 10.27 -14.03
CA CYS A 20 -2.56 11.26 -14.93
C CYS A 20 -2.04 10.67 -16.25
N LYS A 21 -1.79 9.36 -16.29
CA LYS A 21 -1.35 8.61 -17.49
C LYS A 21 -0.17 9.24 -18.24
N LYS A 22 0.66 10.01 -17.54
CA LYS A 22 1.83 10.69 -18.07
C LYS A 22 2.92 10.70 -17.01
N ILE A 23 4.10 11.14 -17.41
CA ILE A 23 5.21 11.30 -16.48
C ILE A 23 4.89 12.49 -15.54
N ALA A 24 5.06 12.28 -14.24
CA ALA A 24 4.87 13.31 -13.22
C ALA A 24 6.14 13.47 -12.40
N SER A 25 6.56 14.70 -12.18
CA SER A 25 7.73 14.99 -11.34
C SER A 25 7.39 14.75 -9.86
N ALA A 26 8.43 14.56 -9.04
CA ALA A 26 8.23 14.45 -7.60
C ALA A 26 7.58 15.71 -7.02
N THR A 27 7.94 16.88 -7.51
CA THR A 27 7.34 18.15 -7.09
C THR A 27 5.85 18.19 -7.41
N GLU A 28 5.45 17.77 -8.59
CA GLU A 28 4.04 17.68 -8.98
C GLU A 28 3.26 16.76 -8.06
N ILE A 29 3.78 15.54 -7.83
CA ILE A 29 3.14 14.55 -6.96
C ILE A 29 2.98 15.09 -5.54
N SER A 30 4.06 15.68 -5.00
CA SER A 30 4.06 16.26 -3.66
C SER A 30 2.96 17.33 -3.52
N ASN A 31 2.89 18.25 -4.48
CA ASN A 31 1.92 19.35 -4.45
C ASN A 31 0.48 18.88 -4.63
N GLU A 32 0.25 17.98 -5.59
CA GLU A 32 -1.11 17.52 -5.92
C GLU A 32 -1.68 16.58 -4.86
N MET A 33 -0.84 15.76 -4.25
CA MET A 33 -1.29 14.73 -3.30
C MET A 33 -1.07 15.13 -1.83
N GLY A 34 -0.48 16.30 -1.58
CA GLY A 34 -0.23 16.76 -0.22
C GLY A 34 0.75 15.90 0.54
N ILE A 35 1.82 15.47 -0.14
CA ILE A 35 2.84 14.58 0.45
C ILE A 35 4.13 15.36 0.66
N PRO A 36 4.65 15.42 1.91
CA PRO A 36 5.96 16.06 2.13
C PRO A 36 7.06 15.36 1.35
N ARG A 37 7.98 16.15 0.76
CA ARG A 37 9.02 15.64 -0.13
C ARG A 37 9.88 14.54 0.49
N GLY A 38 10.25 14.67 1.75
CA GLY A 38 11.06 13.66 2.43
C GLY A 38 10.39 12.29 2.51
N TYR A 39 9.07 12.26 2.74
CA TYR A 39 8.31 11.03 2.72
C TYR A 39 8.13 10.50 1.30
N LEU A 40 7.87 11.40 0.36
CA LEU A 40 7.65 11.01 -1.04
C LEU A 40 8.89 10.32 -1.63
N GLU A 41 10.08 10.79 -1.32
CA GLU A 41 11.31 10.18 -1.79
C GLU A 41 11.45 8.72 -1.34
N LYS A 42 11.08 8.43 -0.09
CA LYS A 42 11.07 7.07 0.45
C LYS A 42 10.05 6.18 -0.27
N VAL A 43 8.86 6.72 -0.49
CA VAL A 43 7.78 6.04 -1.21
C VAL A 43 8.20 5.71 -2.63
N LEU A 44 8.71 6.70 -3.35
CA LEU A 44 9.15 6.53 -4.75
C LEU A 44 10.28 5.50 -4.85
N SER A 45 11.22 5.52 -3.91
CA SER A 45 12.31 4.55 -3.87
C SER A 45 11.78 3.11 -3.71
N LYS A 46 10.86 2.89 -2.79
CA LYS A 46 10.28 1.56 -2.56
C LYS A 46 9.45 1.07 -3.75
N LEU A 47 8.63 1.96 -4.32
CA LEU A 47 7.81 1.62 -5.49
C LEU A 47 8.68 1.30 -6.71
N LYS A 48 9.77 2.03 -6.88
CA LYS A 48 10.72 1.80 -7.97
C LYS A 48 11.45 0.46 -7.83
N LYS A 49 11.91 0.13 -6.62
CA LYS A 49 12.56 -1.17 -6.34
C LYS A 49 11.63 -2.34 -6.60
N ALA A 50 10.36 -2.18 -6.31
CA ALA A 50 9.34 -3.20 -6.56
C ALA A 50 8.85 -3.21 -8.01
N GLU A 51 9.39 -2.33 -8.85
CA GLU A 51 9.07 -2.23 -10.27
C GLU A 51 7.62 -1.81 -10.57
N TYR A 52 6.94 -1.20 -9.61
CA TYR A 52 5.62 -0.61 -9.86
C TYR A 52 5.71 0.70 -10.64
N ILE A 53 6.83 1.41 -10.50
CA ILE A 53 7.07 2.66 -11.20
C ILE A 53 8.46 2.67 -11.84
N SER A 54 8.62 3.51 -12.84
CA SER A 54 9.91 3.80 -13.48
C SER A 54 10.19 5.29 -13.43
N ALA A 55 11.46 5.65 -13.38
CA ALA A 55 11.90 7.05 -13.43
C ALA A 55 12.51 7.34 -14.80
N ASP A 56 12.10 8.44 -15.42
CA ASP A 56 12.72 8.97 -16.63
C ASP A 56 13.60 10.16 -16.25
N LEU A 57 14.80 10.20 -16.79
CA LEU A 57 15.78 11.25 -16.52
C LEU A 57 15.63 12.43 -17.49
N GLY A 58 16.13 13.60 -17.09
CA GLY A 58 16.17 14.80 -17.92
C GLY A 58 15.21 15.89 -17.46
N ALA A 59 15.18 17.00 -18.22
CA ALA A 59 14.41 18.20 -17.86
C ALA A 59 12.90 17.97 -17.80
N ARG A 60 12.40 17.01 -18.58
CA ARG A 60 10.99 16.61 -18.59
C ARG A 60 10.82 15.24 -17.94
N GLY A 61 11.78 14.86 -17.12
CA GLY A 61 11.75 13.60 -16.42
C GLY A 61 10.79 13.57 -15.26
N GLY A 62 10.64 12.41 -14.70
CA GLY A 62 9.77 12.18 -13.56
C GLY A 62 9.48 10.69 -13.43
N TYR A 63 8.31 10.40 -12.91
CA TYR A 63 7.91 9.03 -12.61
C TYR A 63 6.67 8.65 -13.40
N ARG A 64 6.59 7.38 -13.79
CA ARG A 64 5.43 6.82 -14.45
C ARG A 64 5.11 5.45 -13.87
N LEU A 65 3.84 5.10 -13.91
CA LEU A 65 3.38 3.78 -13.45
C LEU A 65 3.69 2.74 -14.53
N ASN A 66 4.26 1.59 -14.11
CA ASN A 66 4.57 0.48 -15.03
C ASN A 66 3.38 -0.43 -15.30
N LYS A 67 2.35 -0.35 -14.46
CA LYS A 67 1.14 -1.15 -14.56
C LYS A 67 -0.07 -0.23 -14.65
N THR A 68 -1.19 -0.77 -15.10
CA THR A 68 -2.44 -0.02 -15.08
C THR A 68 -3.08 -0.12 -13.68
N LEU A 69 -3.92 0.84 -13.34
CA LEU A 69 -4.66 0.80 -12.06
C LEU A 69 -5.55 -0.43 -11.93
N LYS A 70 -5.91 -1.04 -13.05
CA LYS A 70 -6.69 -2.29 -13.08
C LYS A 70 -5.88 -3.46 -12.52
N ASP A 71 -4.56 -3.45 -12.71
CA ASP A 71 -3.67 -4.57 -12.38
C ASP A 71 -2.96 -4.41 -11.03
N ILE A 72 -3.20 -3.31 -10.32
CA ILE A 72 -2.63 -3.06 -9.00
C ILE A 72 -3.76 -3.05 -7.97
N THR A 73 -3.60 -3.84 -6.90
CA THR A 73 -4.55 -3.83 -5.78
C THR A 73 -4.03 -2.96 -4.64
N LEU A 74 -4.95 -2.51 -3.78
CA LEU A 74 -4.56 -1.84 -2.54
C LEU A 74 -3.65 -2.74 -1.70
N GLY A 75 -3.97 -4.03 -1.63
CA GLY A 75 -3.18 -5.00 -0.89
C GLY A 75 -1.74 -5.10 -1.38
N ASP A 76 -1.52 -4.99 -2.69
CA ASP A 76 -0.16 -5.00 -3.25
C ASP A 76 0.68 -3.87 -2.64
N VAL A 77 0.15 -2.66 -2.60
CA VAL A 77 0.86 -1.49 -2.06
C VAL A 77 1.00 -1.59 -0.55
N ILE A 78 -0.05 -2.01 0.15
CA ILE A 78 -0.03 -2.17 1.60
C ILE A 78 1.04 -3.18 2.01
N ARG A 79 1.09 -4.34 1.36
CA ARG A 79 2.08 -5.38 1.65
C ARG A 79 3.51 -4.96 1.33
N LEU A 80 3.68 -4.09 0.34
CA LEU A 80 5.00 -3.54 0.03
C LEU A 80 5.49 -2.59 1.13
N MET A 81 4.59 -1.80 1.68
CA MET A 81 4.94 -0.71 2.59
C MET A 81 4.89 -1.11 4.07
N GLU A 82 3.97 -1.97 4.46
CA GLU A 82 3.79 -2.40 5.84
C GLU A 82 4.63 -3.64 6.14
N SER A 83 5.21 -3.71 7.35
CA SER A 83 5.94 -4.90 7.79
C SER A 83 5.01 -6.09 8.04
N THR A 84 3.76 -5.82 8.41
CA THR A 84 2.73 -6.82 8.64
C THR A 84 1.35 -6.22 8.41
N THR A 85 0.40 -7.07 8.01
CA THR A 85 -1.02 -6.69 7.90
C THR A 85 -1.87 -7.35 8.99
N LYS A 86 -1.24 -8.09 9.89
CA LYS A 86 -1.97 -8.83 10.93
C LYS A 86 -2.49 -7.88 12.01
N ILE A 87 -3.75 -8.07 12.39
CA ILE A 87 -4.42 -7.21 13.38
C ILE A 87 -4.00 -7.51 14.82
N ASN A 88 -3.42 -8.67 15.06
CA ASN A 88 -2.96 -9.04 16.40
C ASN A 88 -1.74 -9.96 16.34
N ARG A 89 -0.94 -9.91 17.40
CA ARG A 89 0.32 -10.66 17.51
C ARG A 89 0.14 -12.16 17.33
N CYS A 90 -0.96 -12.72 17.82
CA CYS A 90 -1.20 -14.16 17.74
C CYS A 90 -1.47 -14.69 16.32
N LEU A 91 -1.70 -13.79 15.36
CA LEU A 91 -1.89 -14.14 13.95
C LEU A 91 -0.59 -14.10 13.15
N GLU A 92 0.50 -13.60 13.75
CA GLU A 92 1.81 -13.59 13.11
C GLU A 92 2.39 -15.01 12.99
N ASP A 93 3.45 -15.17 12.20
CA ASP A 93 4.04 -16.47 11.91
C ASP A 93 4.48 -17.25 13.16
N ASP A 94 4.96 -16.53 14.19
CA ASP A 94 5.37 -17.17 15.45
C ASP A 94 4.22 -17.51 16.37
N ALA A 95 3.01 -17.08 16.02
CA ALA A 95 1.77 -17.37 16.77
C ALA A 95 1.91 -17.13 18.28
N TYR A 96 2.61 -16.06 18.66
CA TYR A 96 2.88 -15.80 20.08
C TYR A 96 1.59 -15.57 20.88
N CYS A 97 1.50 -16.24 22.05
CA CYS A 97 0.41 -16.05 22.99
C CYS A 97 0.93 -16.22 24.42
N SER A 98 0.74 -15.20 25.26
CA SER A 98 1.16 -15.25 26.67
C SER A 98 0.43 -16.33 27.48
N ARG A 99 -0.78 -16.72 27.02
CA ARG A 99 -1.57 -17.80 27.63
C ARG A 99 -1.24 -19.18 27.07
N LYS A 100 -0.45 -19.25 26.01
CA LYS A 100 -0.16 -20.49 25.26
C LYS A 100 -1.46 -21.18 24.80
N ALA A 101 -2.42 -20.39 24.32
CA ALA A 101 -3.78 -20.86 23.99
C ALA A 101 -4.08 -20.82 22.50
N VAL A 102 -3.08 -20.74 21.64
CA VAL A 102 -3.24 -20.56 20.18
C VAL A 102 -4.16 -21.63 19.57
N ASP A 103 -4.05 -22.87 20.02
CA ASP A 103 -4.80 -23.99 19.41
C ASP A 103 -6.27 -24.05 19.83
N PHE A 104 -6.67 -23.34 20.88
CA PHE A 104 -8.02 -23.44 21.43
C PHE A 104 -8.66 -22.10 21.82
N CYS A 105 -8.05 -20.97 21.45
CA CYS A 105 -8.55 -19.65 21.84
C CYS A 105 -9.69 -19.20 20.94
N ALA A 106 -10.87 -18.97 21.54
CA ALA A 106 -12.04 -18.48 20.81
C ALA A 106 -11.81 -17.07 20.26
N VAL A 107 -11.08 -16.23 21.01
CA VAL A 107 -10.78 -14.86 20.60
C VAL A 107 -9.87 -14.86 19.36
N ARG A 108 -8.86 -15.72 19.36
CA ARG A 108 -7.97 -15.86 18.18
C ARG A 108 -8.75 -16.28 16.94
N ARG A 109 -9.68 -17.21 17.08
CA ARG A 109 -10.54 -17.62 15.96
C ARG A 109 -11.36 -16.46 15.43
N TYR A 110 -11.85 -15.59 16.30
CA TYR A 110 -12.57 -14.39 15.91
C TYR A 110 -11.64 -13.41 15.18
N TYR A 111 -10.46 -13.17 15.71
CA TYR A 111 -9.46 -12.32 15.04
C TYR A 111 -9.13 -12.83 13.65
N ALA A 112 -8.99 -14.13 13.48
CA ALA A 112 -8.70 -14.73 12.17
C ALA A 112 -9.83 -14.45 11.17
N LYS A 113 -11.09 -14.47 11.61
CA LYS A 113 -12.23 -14.13 10.74
C LYS A 113 -12.20 -12.66 10.33
N VAL A 114 -11.89 -11.76 11.25
CA VAL A 114 -11.76 -10.33 10.96
C VAL A 114 -10.62 -10.09 9.99
N GLN A 115 -9.49 -10.77 10.23
CA GLN A 115 -8.31 -10.68 9.36
C GLN A 115 -8.63 -11.11 7.93
N GLU A 116 -9.36 -12.22 7.78
CA GLU A 116 -9.76 -12.73 6.47
C GLU A 116 -10.62 -11.71 5.71
N LYS A 117 -11.59 -11.09 6.38
CA LYS A 117 -12.42 -10.05 5.79
C LYS A 117 -11.60 -8.84 5.35
N LEU A 118 -10.65 -8.42 6.19
CA LEU A 118 -9.77 -7.30 5.88
C LEU A 118 -8.92 -7.60 4.65
N GLU A 119 -8.31 -8.78 4.60
CA GLU A 119 -7.46 -9.19 3.47
C GLU A 119 -8.25 -9.35 2.17
N THR A 120 -9.51 -9.75 2.26
CA THR A 120 -10.41 -9.81 1.10
C THR A 120 -10.62 -8.41 0.52
N GLN A 121 -10.79 -7.39 1.36
CA GLN A 121 -10.93 -6.01 0.91
C GLN A 121 -9.64 -5.47 0.27
N PHE A 122 -8.49 -5.98 0.65
CA PHE A 122 -7.21 -5.60 0.04
C PHE A 122 -7.08 -6.07 -1.42
N SER A 123 -7.90 -6.99 -1.86
CA SER A 123 -7.87 -7.49 -3.25
C SER A 123 -8.55 -6.54 -4.24
N VAL A 124 -9.09 -5.41 -3.75
CA VAL A 124 -9.74 -4.41 -4.59
C VAL A 124 -8.71 -3.64 -5.41
N SER A 125 -8.94 -3.54 -6.71
CA SER A 125 -8.07 -2.77 -7.60
C SER A 125 -8.33 -1.27 -7.48
N TYR A 126 -7.36 -0.47 -7.91
CA TYR A 126 -7.51 0.99 -7.94
C TYR A 126 -8.63 1.47 -8.86
N THR A 127 -8.93 0.72 -9.92
CA THR A 127 -10.06 1.04 -10.81
C THR A 127 -11.38 1.02 -10.03
N HIS A 128 -11.53 0.06 -9.12
CA HIS A 128 -12.72 -0.02 -8.26
C HIS A 128 -12.84 1.20 -7.35
N LEU A 129 -11.72 1.71 -6.81
CA LEU A 129 -11.74 2.92 -5.99
C LEU A 129 -12.26 4.13 -6.76
N ARG A 130 -11.84 4.28 -8.01
CA ARG A 130 -12.30 5.39 -8.86
C ARG A 130 -13.81 5.38 -9.07
N ALA A 131 -14.41 4.23 -9.08
CA ALA A 131 -15.86 4.10 -9.26
C ALA A 131 -16.67 4.71 -8.10
N HIS A 132 -16.01 4.97 -6.95
CA HIS A 132 -16.64 5.56 -5.77
C HIS A 132 -16.36 7.06 -5.60
N GLU A 133 -15.60 7.65 -6.51
CA GLU A 133 -15.40 9.10 -6.57
C GLU A 133 -16.62 9.79 -7.25
#